data_29675747f5cd728029ee2fe15bb7a4e3
#
_entry.id   29675747f5cd728029ee2fe15bb7a4e3
#
_cell.length_a   1.000
_cell.length_b   1.000
_cell.length_c   1.000
_cell.angle_alpha   90.00
_cell.angle_beta   90.00
_cell.angle_gamma   90.00
#
_symmetry.space_group_name_H-M   'P 1'
#
loop_
_entity.id
_entity.type
_entity.pdbx_description
1 polymer ?
#
loop_
_entity_poly.entity_id
_entity_poly.type
_entity_poly.pdbx_seq_one_letter_code
_entity_poly.pdbx_strand_id
1 'polypeptide(L)'
;MKVVVAIDSLKNSLTSVEAGRAIEAGIRKAYGGHPVQVIVKPLADGGEGTVEALVDGLGGQLRYVDVRGPLGGTVSCPYGYLPDMGAAVIEMAGAAGLGLVPSEQRNPLHTTTYGVGQVMAQAIKAGIRHFIIGLGGSSTSDCGVGMLQALGYIFRDDKGRPVGTGGQEVGRIASVDDSRVLPALKDCTFDVACDVTNPLFGNWGAAHIFGPQKGASLQAVKVLDDASRSFAAVTRQYTGYDYSQTAGAGAAGGMGFAFLAYLHGRLRSGIQIVLDSIHLADAVKDADYVITGEGRLDAQTAMGKAPIGVAKLAKQYGAKVIALAGCTTADAVECNRQGIDAFFSIVDKAMPLEEAMNKETALRNMTNTAQQVFNLIRAVG
;
A
#
# COMPACT_ATOMS: atom_id res chain seq x y z
N MET A 1 10.55 -28.85 -13.54
CA MET A 1 9.50 -27.87 -13.51
C MET A 1 9.81 -26.82 -12.43
N LYS A 2 9.65 -25.55 -12.75
CA LYS A 2 9.84 -24.41 -11.85
C LYS A 2 8.49 -23.70 -11.63
N VAL A 3 8.06 -23.56 -10.38
CA VAL A 3 6.83 -22.90 -10.01
C VAL A 3 7.18 -21.73 -9.10
N VAL A 4 6.63 -20.55 -9.40
CA VAL A 4 6.73 -19.37 -8.53
C VAL A 4 5.36 -19.11 -7.91
N VAL A 5 5.32 -18.94 -6.60
CA VAL A 5 4.11 -18.64 -5.85
C VAL A 5 4.21 -17.20 -5.35
N ALA A 6 3.32 -16.34 -5.81
CA ALA A 6 3.22 -14.93 -5.43
C ALA A 6 1.74 -14.59 -5.19
N ILE A 7 1.25 -14.86 -3.99
CA ILE A 7 -0.16 -14.72 -3.59
C ILE A 7 -0.30 -13.63 -2.51
N ASP A 8 -1.31 -12.78 -2.65
CA ASP A 8 -1.66 -11.81 -1.63
C ASP A 8 -2.36 -12.47 -0.43
N SER A 9 -2.45 -11.76 0.66
CA SER A 9 -3.16 -12.20 1.86
C SER A 9 -4.63 -12.49 1.57
N LEU A 10 -5.18 -13.52 2.22
CA LEU A 10 -6.62 -13.69 2.33
C LEU A 10 -7.06 -12.94 3.58
N LYS A 11 -7.45 -11.67 3.41
CA LYS A 11 -7.71 -10.72 4.51
C LYS A 11 -8.57 -11.34 5.61
N ASN A 12 -8.13 -11.18 6.86
CA ASN A 12 -8.72 -11.77 8.08
C ASN A 12 -8.71 -13.32 8.14
N SER A 13 -7.94 -14.00 7.27
CA SER A 13 -7.83 -15.46 7.25
C SER A 13 -6.39 -15.93 7.20
N LEU A 14 -5.67 -15.71 6.08
CA LEU A 14 -4.28 -16.11 5.90
C LEU A 14 -3.40 -14.93 5.51
N THR A 15 -2.20 -14.85 6.07
CA THR A 15 -1.15 -13.98 5.55
C THR A 15 -0.66 -14.48 4.18
N SER A 16 -0.03 -13.61 3.41
CA SER A 16 0.59 -13.96 2.13
C SER A 16 1.59 -15.12 2.27
N VAL A 17 2.40 -15.11 3.32
CA VAL A 17 3.39 -16.15 3.61
C VAL A 17 2.72 -17.50 3.92
N GLU A 18 1.67 -17.49 4.74
CA GLU A 18 0.92 -18.70 5.09
C GLU A 18 0.23 -19.31 3.87
N ALA A 19 -0.45 -18.49 3.06
CA ALA A 19 -1.08 -18.93 1.82
C ALA A 19 -0.04 -19.50 0.84
N GLY A 20 1.09 -18.82 0.67
CA GLY A 20 2.18 -19.28 -0.19
C GLY A 20 2.76 -20.62 0.25
N ARG A 21 3.00 -20.82 1.55
CA ARG A 21 3.48 -22.11 2.11
C ARG A 21 2.45 -23.22 1.97
N ALA A 22 1.16 -22.93 2.12
CA ALA A 22 0.10 -23.91 1.90
C ALA A 22 0.04 -24.38 0.44
N ILE A 23 0.22 -23.46 -0.52
CA ILE A 23 0.32 -23.78 -1.95
C ILE A 23 1.57 -24.63 -2.21
N GLU A 24 2.73 -24.24 -1.70
CA GLU A 24 3.96 -25.03 -1.82
C GLU A 24 3.78 -26.46 -1.30
N ALA A 25 3.17 -26.62 -0.12
CA ALA A 25 2.88 -27.94 0.45
C ALA A 25 1.99 -28.78 -0.46
N GLY A 26 0.96 -28.17 -1.08
CA GLY A 26 0.07 -28.83 -2.04
C GLY A 26 0.81 -29.28 -3.30
N ILE A 27 1.65 -28.41 -3.87
CA ILE A 27 2.48 -28.73 -5.03
C ILE A 27 3.42 -29.90 -4.72
N ARG A 28 4.14 -29.86 -3.60
CA ARG A 28 5.06 -30.94 -3.20
C ARG A 28 4.35 -32.28 -2.99
N LYS A 29 3.13 -32.27 -2.40
CA LYS A 29 2.29 -33.46 -2.28
C LYS A 29 1.90 -34.03 -3.64
N ALA A 30 1.52 -33.18 -4.62
CA ALA A 30 1.16 -33.62 -5.97
C ALA A 30 2.36 -34.29 -6.67
N TYR A 31 3.58 -33.83 -6.42
CA TYR A 31 4.80 -34.38 -7.05
C TYR A 31 5.33 -35.66 -6.36
N GLY A 32 4.89 -35.96 -5.11
CA GLY A 32 5.20 -37.24 -4.46
C GLY A 32 6.70 -37.59 -4.42
N GLY A 33 7.56 -36.62 -4.20
CA GLY A 33 9.02 -36.80 -4.21
C GLY A 33 9.72 -36.61 -5.57
N HIS A 34 8.97 -36.43 -6.68
CA HIS A 34 9.58 -36.03 -7.94
C HIS A 34 10.12 -34.60 -7.89
N PRO A 35 11.21 -34.28 -8.63
CA PRO A 35 11.82 -32.95 -8.60
C PRO A 35 10.87 -31.85 -9.05
N VAL A 36 10.61 -30.90 -8.16
CA VAL A 36 9.91 -29.64 -8.45
C VAL A 36 10.58 -28.52 -7.67
N GLN A 37 10.93 -27.44 -8.36
CA GLN A 37 11.41 -26.22 -7.74
C GLN A 37 10.21 -25.32 -7.45
N VAL A 38 9.99 -25.00 -6.19
CA VAL A 38 8.94 -24.06 -5.77
C VAL A 38 9.61 -22.88 -5.09
N ILE A 39 9.32 -21.67 -5.57
CA ILE A 39 9.82 -20.40 -5.01
C ILE A 39 8.61 -19.62 -4.51
N VAL A 40 8.54 -19.40 -3.20
CA VAL A 40 7.48 -18.58 -2.60
C VAL A 40 8.00 -17.16 -2.42
N LYS A 41 7.28 -16.19 -2.99
CA LYS A 41 7.51 -14.77 -2.84
C LYS A 41 6.28 -14.16 -2.16
N PRO A 42 6.43 -13.49 -1.02
CA PRO A 42 5.31 -12.81 -0.39
C PRO A 42 4.82 -11.68 -1.27
N LEU A 43 3.53 -11.40 -1.21
CA LEU A 43 2.89 -10.36 -2.02
C LEU A 43 2.04 -9.47 -1.12
N ALA A 44 1.91 -8.21 -1.51
CA ALA A 44 0.97 -7.24 -0.98
C ALA A 44 0.56 -6.28 -2.11
N ASP A 45 -0.57 -5.61 -1.95
CA ASP A 45 -1.07 -4.66 -2.95
C ASP A 45 -0.60 -3.20 -2.75
N GLY A 46 0.27 -2.96 -1.75
CA GLY A 46 0.71 -1.60 -1.36
C GLY A 46 -0.24 -0.92 -0.36
N GLY A 47 -1.30 -1.60 0.06
CA GLY A 47 -2.25 -1.16 1.08
C GLY A 47 -1.91 -1.67 2.47
N GLU A 48 -2.94 -1.94 3.27
CA GLU A 48 -2.83 -2.49 4.62
C GLU A 48 -2.19 -3.88 4.62
N GLY A 49 -1.18 -4.09 5.48
CA GLY A 49 -0.43 -5.34 5.59
C GLY A 49 0.81 -5.41 4.68
N THR A 50 1.13 -4.34 3.96
CA THR A 50 2.34 -4.28 3.11
C THR A 50 3.62 -4.33 3.96
N VAL A 51 3.63 -3.68 5.13
CA VAL A 51 4.79 -3.70 6.04
C VAL A 51 5.10 -5.13 6.46
N GLU A 52 4.12 -5.85 6.99
CA GLU A 52 4.29 -7.23 7.44
C GLU A 52 4.69 -8.15 6.29
N ALA A 53 4.02 -8.03 5.13
CA ALA A 53 4.31 -8.88 3.97
C ALA A 53 5.75 -8.68 3.45
N LEU A 54 6.23 -7.44 3.36
CA LEU A 54 7.60 -7.16 2.92
C LEU A 54 8.64 -7.55 3.99
N VAL A 55 8.35 -7.33 5.27
CA VAL A 55 9.22 -7.73 6.38
C VAL A 55 9.37 -9.25 6.42
N ASP A 56 8.26 -9.99 6.42
CA ASP A 56 8.29 -11.45 6.48
C ASP A 56 8.96 -12.07 5.25
N GLY A 57 8.71 -11.45 4.10
CA GLY A 57 9.18 -12.01 2.85
C GLY A 57 10.60 -11.67 2.44
N LEU A 58 11.14 -10.60 2.95
CA LEU A 58 12.49 -10.12 2.65
C LEU A 58 13.45 -10.25 3.86
N GLY A 59 13.05 -11.01 4.90
CA GLY A 59 13.86 -11.18 6.10
C GLY A 59 14.10 -9.87 6.85
N GLY A 60 13.11 -8.97 6.82
CA GLY A 60 13.15 -7.68 7.47
C GLY A 60 12.91 -7.74 8.98
N GLN A 61 12.85 -6.59 9.60
CA GLN A 61 12.57 -6.39 11.02
C GLN A 61 11.42 -5.44 11.21
N LEU A 62 10.40 -5.85 11.96
CA LEU A 62 9.36 -4.95 12.40
C LEU A 62 9.88 -4.10 13.57
N ARG A 63 9.78 -2.79 13.46
CA ARG A 63 10.19 -1.82 14.47
C ARG A 63 9.01 -0.93 14.85
N TYR A 64 9.00 -0.41 16.07
CA TYR A 64 7.93 0.43 16.60
C TYR A 64 8.47 1.79 17.03
N VAL A 65 7.68 2.83 16.79
CA VAL A 65 7.98 4.20 17.22
C VAL A 65 6.72 4.82 17.82
N ASP A 66 6.84 5.38 19.00
CA ASP A 66 5.77 6.17 19.60
C ASP A 66 5.74 7.56 18.95
N VAL A 67 4.63 7.88 18.32
CA VAL A 67 4.44 9.11 17.55
C VAL A 67 3.12 9.78 17.92
N ARG A 68 2.96 11.02 17.51
CA ARG A 68 1.70 11.75 17.59
C ARG A 68 0.68 11.18 16.63
N GLY A 69 -0.40 10.62 17.13
CA GLY A 69 -1.52 10.13 16.34
C GLY A 69 -2.33 11.26 15.68
N PRO A 70 -3.34 10.91 14.86
CA PRO A 70 -4.09 11.88 14.05
C PRO A 70 -4.86 12.91 14.90
N LEU A 71 -5.31 12.54 16.10
CA LEU A 71 -6.01 13.42 17.05
C LEU A 71 -5.08 14.03 18.10
N GLY A 72 -3.76 13.88 18.00
CA GLY A 72 -2.79 14.49 18.91
C GLY A 72 -2.32 13.60 20.06
N GLY A 73 -3.02 12.50 20.38
CA GLY A 73 -2.57 11.49 21.34
C GLY A 73 -1.37 10.70 20.84
N THR A 74 -0.67 9.96 21.72
CA THR A 74 0.43 9.08 21.32
C THR A 74 -0.10 7.76 20.79
N VAL A 75 0.49 7.28 19.68
CA VAL A 75 0.22 5.97 19.09
C VAL A 75 1.56 5.27 18.83
N SER A 76 1.60 3.93 19.03
CA SER A 76 2.75 3.12 18.66
C SER A 76 2.62 2.69 17.22
N CYS A 77 3.46 3.24 16.34
CA CYS A 77 3.41 3.01 14.90
C CYS A 77 4.45 1.98 14.48
N PRO A 78 4.04 0.86 13.85
CA PRO A 78 4.97 -0.08 13.28
C PRO A 78 5.57 0.47 11.97
N TYR A 79 6.82 0.12 11.69
CA TYR A 79 7.44 0.24 10.38
C TYR A 79 8.39 -0.93 10.11
N GLY A 80 8.52 -1.32 8.85
CA GLY A 80 9.46 -2.37 8.43
C GLY A 80 10.85 -1.79 8.18
N TYR A 81 11.88 -2.49 8.61
CA TYR A 81 13.26 -2.26 8.17
C TYR A 81 13.73 -3.44 7.34
N LEU A 82 14.18 -3.19 6.13
CA LEU A 82 14.69 -4.17 5.17
C LEU A 82 16.21 -4.00 5.06
N PRO A 83 17.01 -4.80 5.81
CA PRO A 83 18.46 -4.62 5.89
C PRO A 83 19.16 -4.69 4.52
N ASP A 84 18.81 -5.69 3.70
CA ASP A 84 19.43 -5.93 2.39
C ASP A 84 19.22 -4.79 1.39
N MET A 85 18.13 -4.03 1.56
CA MET A 85 17.80 -2.86 0.74
C MET A 85 18.22 -1.55 1.40
N GLY A 86 18.57 -1.56 2.69
CA GLY A 86 18.75 -0.34 3.49
C GLY A 86 17.49 0.53 3.55
N ALA A 87 16.30 -0.08 3.45
CA ALA A 87 15.03 0.61 3.26
C ALA A 87 14.13 0.53 4.50
N ALA A 88 13.29 1.57 4.69
CA ALA A 88 12.14 1.53 5.59
C ALA A 88 10.84 1.43 4.81
N VAL A 89 9.94 0.55 5.25
CA VAL A 89 8.57 0.44 4.75
C VAL A 89 7.64 1.05 5.79
N ILE A 90 6.87 2.06 5.41
CA ILE A 90 5.98 2.80 6.31
C ILE A 90 4.59 2.85 5.70
N GLU A 91 3.60 2.34 6.41
CA GLU A 91 2.20 2.61 6.10
C GLU A 91 1.75 3.85 6.87
N MET A 92 1.28 4.87 6.15
CA MET A 92 0.82 6.09 6.80
C MET A 92 -0.34 5.83 7.76
N ALA A 93 -1.13 4.78 7.52
CA ALA A 93 -2.26 4.39 8.36
C ALA A 93 -1.84 3.99 9.78
N GLY A 94 -0.62 3.51 10.00
CA GLY A 94 -0.09 3.20 11.32
C GLY A 94 0.05 4.43 12.23
N ALA A 95 0.25 5.61 11.65
CA ALA A 95 0.40 6.87 12.39
C ALA A 95 -0.78 7.84 12.20
N ALA A 96 -1.51 7.77 11.07
CA ALA A 96 -2.55 8.72 10.71
C ALA A 96 -3.75 8.08 9.99
N GLY A 97 -4.04 6.81 10.31
CA GLY A 97 -5.10 6.03 9.67
C GLY A 97 -6.49 6.23 10.26
N LEU A 98 -7.51 5.83 9.46
CA LEU A 98 -8.92 5.84 9.88
C LEU A 98 -9.20 4.92 11.07
N GLY A 99 -8.46 3.81 11.21
CA GLY A 99 -8.58 2.89 12.34
C GLY A 99 -8.16 3.50 13.69
N LEU A 100 -7.37 4.58 13.67
CA LEU A 100 -6.95 5.31 14.88
C LEU A 100 -7.94 6.39 15.30
N VAL A 101 -9.01 6.61 14.54
CA VAL A 101 -10.00 7.66 14.79
C VAL A 101 -11.38 7.02 14.98
N PRO A 102 -11.94 7.08 16.20
CA PRO A 102 -13.31 6.64 16.44
C PRO A 102 -14.29 7.31 15.47
N SER A 103 -15.30 6.57 15.04
CA SER A 103 -16.23 7.02 13.97
C SER A 103 -16.87 8.38 14.28
N GLU A 104 -17.22 8.60 15.54
CA GLU A 104 -17.84 9.83 16.07
C GLU A 104 -16.88 11.02 16.15
N GLN A 105 -15.56 10.78 16.12
CA GLN A 105 -14.52 11.81 16.16
C GLN A 105 -13.89 12.08 14.78
N ARG A 106 -14.38 11.43 13.73
CA ARG A 106 -13.86 11.62 12.38
C ARG A 106 -14.16 13.02 11.88
N ASN A 107 -13.13 13.82 11.71
CA ASN A 107 -13.19 15.15 11.13
C ASN A 107 -11.82 15.54 10.55
N PRO A 108 -11.67 15.51 9.21
CA PRO A 108 -10.38 15.78 8.57
C PRO A 108 -9.90 17.24 8.67
N LEU A 109 -10.72 18.15 9.20
CA LEU A 109 -10.27 19.49 9.56
C LEU A 109 -9.27 19.48 10.74
N HIS A 110 -9.33 18.47 11.61
CA HIS A 110 -8.55 18.42 12.85
C HIS A 110 -7.49 17.32 12.87
N THR A 111 -7.55 16.35 11.97
CA THR A 111 -6.58 15.25 11.91
C THR A 111 -5.30 15.67 11.20
N THR A 112 -4.15 15.09 11.62
CA THR A 112 -2.82 15.47 11.15
C THR A 112 -1.97 14.28 10.74
N THR A 113 -1.10 14.48 9.75
CA THR A 113 -0.06 13.55 9.30
C THR A 113 1.25 13.67 10.09
N TYR A 114 1.30 14.45 11.16
CA TYR A 114 2.53 14.76 11.91
C TYR A 114 3.30 13.50 12.34
N GLY A 115 2.59 12.48 12.84
CA GLY A 115 3.19 11.21 13.24
C GLY A 115 3.91 10.47 12.12
N VAL A 116 3.42 10.54 10.90
CA VAL A 116 4.10 9.93 9.74
C VAL A 116 5.49 10.52 9.57
N GLY A 117 5.60 11.86 9.63
CA GLY A 117 6.90 12.54 9.58
C GLY A 117 7.82 12.18 10.74
N GLN A 118 7.26 11.92 11.95
CA GLN A 118 8.06 11.45 13.08
C GLN A 118 8.65 10.05 12.87
N VAL A 119 7.87 9.10 12.30
CA VAL A 119 8.40 7.78 11.92
C VAL A 119 9.54 7.94 10.93
N MET A 120 9.34 8.75 9.88
CA MET A 120 10.39 9.04 8.87
C MET A 120 11.63 9.66 9.51
N ALA A 121 11.47 10.67 10.37
CA ALA A 121 12.57 11.32 11.07
C ALA A 121 13.38 10.36 11.94
N GLN A 122 12.70 9.42 12.62
CA GLN A 122 13.36 8.39 13.43
C GLN A 122 14.14 7.40 12.55
N ALA A 123 13.57 6.97 11.43
CA ALA A 123 14.25 6.10 10.47
C ALA A 123 15.48 6.80 9.85
N ILE A 124 15.36 8.10 9.51
CA ILE A 124 16.48 8.92 9.02
C ILE A 124 17.60 9.00 10.06
N LYS A 125 17.27 9.23 11.35
CA LYS A 125 18.24 9.23 12.46
C LYS A 125 18.92 7.87 12.63
N ALA A 126 18.22 6.78 12.35
CA ALA A 126 18.79 5.43 12.35
C ALA A 126 19.66 5.12 11.10
N GLY A 127 19.89 6.09 10.22
CA GLY A 127 20.75 5.96 9.04
C GLY A 127 20.03 5.50 7.77
N ILE A 128 18.71 5.28 7.80
CA ILE A 128 17.94 4.85 6.62
C ILE A 128 17.78 6.04 5.67
N ARG A 129 17.87 5.76 4.36
CA ARG A 129 17.78 6.78 3.29
C ARG A 129 16.81 6.39 2.17
N HIS A 130 16.38 5.14 2.10
CA HIS A 130 15.39 4.68 1.14
C HIS A 130 14.07 4.37 1.87
N PHE A 131 12.96 4.88 1.34
CA PHE A 131 11.63 4.76 1.94
C PHE A 131 10.63 4.23 0.94
N ILE A 132 9.87 3.22 1.35
CA ILE A 132 8.68 2.72 0.68
C ILE A 132 7.50 3.17 1.53
N ILE A 133 6.62 4.01 0.97
CA ILE A 133 5.53 4.65 1.72
C ILE A 133 4.19 4.19 1.17
N GLY A 134 3.36 3.55 1.98
CA GLY A 134 1.97 3.24 1.65
C GLY A 134 1.03 4.39 2.04
N LEU A 135 0.21 4.87 1.10
CA LEU A 135 -0.73 5.99 1.32
C LEU A 135 -2.16 5.54 1.65
N GLY A 136 -2.45 4.24 1.72
CA GLY A 136 -3.78 3.71 2.00
C GLY A 136 -4.29 4.03 3.41
N GLY A 137 -5.62 4.02 3.59
CA GLY A 137 -6.26 4.05 4.91
C GLY A 137 -6.22 5.38 5.67
N SER A 138 -5.89 6.51 5.05
CA SER A 138 -5.70 7.81 5.70
C SER A 138 -6.96 8.39 6.35
N SER A 139 -6.83 9.00 7.54
CA SER A 139 -7.88 9.78 8.21
C SER A 139 -7.77 11.29 7.98
N THR A 140 -6.74 11.75 7.28
CA THR A 140 -6.28 13.13 7.21
C THR A 140 -6.59 13.80 5.88
N SER A 141 -6.69 15.14 5.88
CA SER A 141 -6.75 16.00 4.70
C SER A 141 -5.98 17.30 4.96
N ASP A 142 -4.73 17.16 5.44
CA ASP A 142 -3.84 18.27 5.77
C ASP A 142 -2.75 18.51 4.70
N CYS A 143 -2.94 18.00 3.49
CA CYS A 143 -1.98 18.09 2.38
C CYS A 143 -0.56 17.62 2.74
N GLY A 144 -0.41 16.75 3.74
CA GLY A 144 0.90 16.29 4.24
C GLY A 144 1.68 17.35 5.04
N VAL A 145 1.07 18.47 5.35
CA VAL A 145 1.70 19.59 6.10
C VAL A 145 2.23 19.12 7.45
N GLY A 146 1.44 18.32 8.19
CA GLY A 146 1.90 17.78 9.47
C GLY A 146 3.16 16.92 9.33
N MET A 147 3.22 16.04 8.32
CA MET A 147 4.40 15.23 8.00
C MET A 147 5.62 16.12 7.73
N LEU A 148 5.47 17.14 6.89
CA LEU A 148 6.56 18.08 6.56
C LEU A 148 7.01 18.88 7.79
N GLN A 149 6.08 19.30 8.67
CA GLN A 149 6.43 19.96 9.93
C GLN A 149 7.30 19.08 10.83
N ALA A 150 6.99 17.78 10.94
CA ALA A 150 7.80 16.85 11.72
C ALA A 150 9.19 16.62 11.11
N LEU A 151 9.36 16.83 9.80
CA LEU A 151 10.64 16.78 9.09
C LEU A 151 11.42 18.10 9.14
N GLY A 152 10.84 19.16 9.74
CA GLY A 152 11.51 20.42 9.99
C GLY A 152 11.06 21.61 9.13
N TYR A 153 10.11 21.42 8.20
CA TYR A 153 9.53 22.56 7.48
C TYR A 153 8.69 23.43 8.42
N ILE A 154 8.77 24.74 8.28
CA ILE A 154 7.97 25.70 9.01
C ILE A 154 7.05 26.42 8.03
N PHE A 155 5.74 26.22 8.20
CA PHE A 155 4.73 26.93 7.44
C PHE A 155 4.24 28.14 8.25
N ARG A 156 4.17 29.31 7.62
CA ARG A 156 3.81 30.57 8.29
C ARG A 156 2.56 31.19 7.66
N ASP A 157 1.76 31.84 8.50
CA ASP A 157 0.61 32.63 8.06
C ASP A 157 1.07 34.00 7.45
N ASP A 158 0.12 34.79 7.02
CA ASP A 158 0.32 36.14 6.47
C ASP A 158 0.95 37.15 7.45
N LYS A 159 0.93 36.84 8.75
CA LYS A 159 1.58 37.60 9.81
C LYS A 159 2.93 37.05 10.22
N GLY A 160 3.46 36.05 9.49
CA GLY A 160 4.73 35.40 9.78
C GLY A 160 4.72 34.42 10.96
N ARG A 161 3.57 34.09 11.53
CA ARG A 161 3.44 33.17 12.66
C ARG A 161 3.36 31.73 12.16
N PRO A 162 3.98 30.76 12.84
CA PRO A 162 3.83 29.35 12.49
C PRO A 162 2.35 28.92 12.54
N VAL A 163 1.91 28.16 11.54
CA VAL A 163 0.58 27.55 11.53
C VAL A 163 0.56 26.27 12.36
N GLY A 164 -0.63 25.91 12.86
CA GLY A 164 -0.88 24.68 13.61
C GLY A 164 -0.88 23.42 12.71
N THR A 165 -1.48 22.34 13.23
CA THR A 165 -1.67 21.07 12.51
C THR A 165 -3.15 20.83 12.21
N GLY A 166 -3.44 20.04 11.18
CA GLY A 166 -4.78 19.68 10.73
C GLY A 166 -5.22 20.40 9.47
N GLY A 167 -6.23 19.85 8.81
CA GLY A 167 -6.69 20.34 7.50
C GLY A 167 -7.16 21.80 7.51
N GLN A 168 -7.74 22.27 8.62
CA GLN A 168 -8.19 23.66 8.77
C GLN A 168 -7.04 24.69 8.77
N GLU A 169 -5.84 24.28 9.15
CA GLU A 169 -4.67 25.18 9.22
C GLU A 169 -4.02 25.39 7.85
N VAL A 170 -4.24 24.46 6.90
CA VAL A 170 -3.62 24.49 5.57
C VAL A 170 -3.95 25.78 4.82
N GLY A 171 -5.19 26.25 4.88
CA GLY A 171 -5.63 27.48 4.19
C GLY A 171 -5.01 28.78 4.75
N ARG A 172 -4.34 28.71 5.91
CA ARG A 172 -3.67 29.87 6.50
C ARG A 172 -2.22 30.03 6.07
N ILE A 173 -1.66 29.05 5.35
CA ILE A 173 -0.27 29.07 4.93
C ILE A 173 -0.06 30.12 3.86
N ALA A 174 0.87 31.04 4.12
CA ALA A 174 1.28 32.10 3.21
C ALA A 174 2.76 31.99 2.77
N SER A 175 3.60 31.29 3.53
CA SER A 175 5.00 31.07 3.17
C SER A 175 5.56 29.78 3.77
N VAL A 176 6.68 29.33 3.18
CA VAL A 176 7.43 28.12 3.56
C VAL A 176 8.82 28.54 3.99
N ASP A 177 9.28 28.01 5.12
CA ASP A 177 10.64 28.19 5.65
C ASP A 177 11.24 26.79 5.90
N ASP A 178 12.31 26.48 5.17
CA ASP A 178 13.02 25.20 5.19
C ASP A 178 14.31 25.20 6.02
N SER A 179 14.57 26.29 6.73
CA SER A 179 15.80 26.50 7.51
C SER A 179 16.04 25.46 8.61
N ARG A 180 15.03 24.71 9.02
CA ARG A 180 15.10 23.66 10.05
C ARG A 180 14.87 22.25 9.52
N VAL A 181 14.79 22.08 8.22
CA VAL A 181 14.63 20.76 7.58
C VAL A 181 15.83 19.89 7.94
N LEU A 182 15.55 18.62 8.26
CA LEU A 182 16.56 17.62 8.57
C LEU A 182 17.59 17.55 7.42
N PRO A 183 18.88 17.87 7.64
CA PRO A 183 19.88 17.93 6.57
C PRO A 183 20.01 16.62 5.78
N ALA A 184 19.82 15.49 6.44
CA ALA A 184 19.89 14.16 5.82
C ALA A 184 18.68 13.84 4.91
N LEU A 185 17.64 14.68 4.91
CA LEU A 185 16.44 14.47 4.07
C LEU A 185 16.79 14.59 2.58
N LYS A 186 17.75 15.43 2.21
CA LYS A 186 18.23 15.60 0.83
C LYS A 186 18.82 14.32 0.22
N ASP A 187 19.32 13.41 1.07
CA ASP A 187 19.93 12.16 0.66
C ASP A 187 18.91 11.01 0.63
N CYS A 188 17.64 11.28 0.97
CA CYS A 188 16.59 10.28 1.02
C CYS A 188 15.88 10.12 -0.33
N THR A 189 15.43 8.91 -0.60
CA THR A 189 14.59 8.58 -1.75
C THR A 189 13.27 8.00 -1.27
N PHE A 190 12.18 8.32 -1.97
CA PHE A 190 10.82 7.94 -1.58
C PHE A 190 10.10 7.29 -2.77
N ASP A 191 9.84 5.99 -2.67
CA ASP A 191 8.90 5.27 -3.52
C ASP A 191 7.55 5.22 -2.80
N VAL A 192 6.55 5.86 -3.37
CA VAL A 192 5.26 6.10 -2.73
C VAL A 192 4.19 5.30 -3.43
N ALA A 193 3.64 4.32 -2.74
CA ALA A 193 2.56 3.47 -3.24
C ALA A 193 1.25 4.28 -3.34
N CYS A 194 0.81 4.49 -4.56
CA CYS A 194 -0.36 5.31 -4.88
C CYS A 194 -1.12 4.71 -6.06
N ASP A 195 -2.29 4.11 -5.80
CA ASP A 195 -3.13 3.49 -6.82
C ASP A 195 -4.32 4.37 -7.23
N VAL A 196 -4.33 5.63 -6.80
CA VAL A 196 -5.34 6.62 -7.21
C VAL A 196 -4.71 7.71 -8.08
N THR A 197 -5.51 8.27 -8.99
CA THR A 197 -5.05 9.29 -9.95
C THR A 197 -5.61 10.68 -9.66
N ASN A 198 -6.35 10.84 -8.57
CA ASN A 198 -7.01 12.07 -8.21
C ASN A 198 -6.03 13.24 -8.05
N PRO A 199 -6.34 14.43 -8.59
CA PRO A 199 -5.58 15.65 -8.35
C PRO A 199 -5.74 16.13 -6.91
N LEU A 200 -4.97 17.12 -6.51
CA LEU A 200 -5.01 17.66 -5.14
C LEU A 200 -6.36 18.29 -4.81
N PHE A 201 -6.92 19.10 -5.68
CA PHE A 201 -8.17 19.84 -5.47
C PHE A 201 -9.07 19.81 -6.73
N GLY A 202 -10.28 20.34 -6.57
CA GLY A 202 -11.32 20.39 -7.59
C GLY A 202 -12.33 19.24 -7.43
N ASN A 203 -13.30 19.13 -8.36
CA ASN A 203 -14.40 18.16 -8.23
C ASN A 203 -13.95 16.70 -8.09
N TRP A 204 -12.77 16.35 -8.63
CA TRP A 204 -12.14 15.04 -8.52
C TRP A 204 -10.98 15.02 -7.53
N GLY A 205 -10.80 16.11 -6.78
CA GLY A 205 -9.71 16.27 -5.82
C GLY A 205 -9.91 15.54 -4.52
N ALA A 206 -8.87 15.56 -3.68
CA ALA A 206 -8.79 14.84 -2.42
C ALA A 206 -9.98 15.08 -1.49
N ALA A 207 -10.39 16.34 -1.30
CA ALA A 207 -11.46 16.71 -0.38
C ALA A 207 -12.82 16.19 -0.84
N HIS A 208 -13.14 16.33 -2.13
CA HIS A 208 -14.41 15.90 -2.69
C HIS A 208 -14.58 14.39 -2.73
N ILE A 209 -13.55 13.67 -3.13
CA ILE A 209 -13.64 12.21 -3.34
C ILE A 209 -13.45 11.44 -2.02
N PHE A 210 -12.48 11.84 -1.20
CA PHE A 210 -12.11 11.07 0.00
C PHE A 210 -12.53 11.73 1.32
N GLY A 211 -12.95 12.99 1.31
CA GLY A 211 -13.36 13.72 2.51
C GLY A 211 -14.56 13.09 3.23
N PRO A 212 -15.65 12.71 2.52
CA PRO A 212 -16.86 12.16 3.16
C PRO A 212 -16.59 10.92 4.02
N GLN A 213 -15.79 9.95 3.55
CA GLN A 213 -15.44 8.75 4.34
C GLN A 213 -14.60 9.05 5.58
N LYS A 214 -13.95 10.23 5.62
CA LYS A 214 -13.17 10.73 6.76
C LYS A 214 -14.02 11.60 7.72
N GLY A 215 -15.32 11.69 7.48
CA GLY A 215 -16.24 12.46 8.30
C GLY A 215 -16.40 13.93 7.91
N ALA A 216 -15.94 14.34 6.71
CA ALA A 216 -16.14 15.72 6.25
C ALA A 216 -17.60 15.99 5.88
N SER A 217 -18.19 17.06 6.46
CA SER A 217 -19.44 17.64 5.98
C SER A 217 -19.21 18.32 4.61
N LEU A 218 -20.29 18.62 3.88
CA LEU A 218 -20.21 19.37 2.61
C LEU A 218 -19.47 20.70 2.77
N GLN A 219 -19.68 21.41 3.89
CA GLN A 219 -18.96 22.63 4.18
C GLN A 219 -17.47 22.39 4.47
N ALA A 220 -17.13 21.34 5.21
CA ALA A 220 -15.74 20.96 5.45
C ALA A 220 -15.01 20.58 4.16
N VAL A 221 -15.68 19.84 3.25
CA VAL A 221 -15.13 19.52 1.91
C VAL A 221 -14.75 20.80 1.17
N LYS A 222 -15.64 21.80 1.14
CA LYS A 222 -15.35 23.08 0.48
C LYS A 222 -14.15 23.79 1.11
N VAL A 223 -14.11 23.88 2.46
CA VAL A 223 -12.99 24.49 3.18
C VAL A 223 -11.67 23.81 2.87
N LEU A 224 -11.65 22.47 2.84
CA LEU A 224 -10.46 21.68 2.55
C LEU A 224 -10.02 21.81 1.08
N ASP A 225 -10.95 21.88 0.14
CA ASP A 225 -10.63 22.09 -1.28
C ASP A 225 -10.03 23.48 -1.53
N ASP A 226 -10.65 24.52 -0.97
CA ASP A 226 -10.15 25.91 -1.05
C ASP A 226 -8.77 26.02 -0.37
N ALA A 227 -8.57 25.39 0.78
CA ALA A 227 -7.29 25.35 1.48
C ALA A 227 -6.19 24.64 0.67
N SER A 228 -6.52 23.51 0.04
CA SER A 228 -5.61 22.77 -0.83
C SER A 228 -5.18 23.59 -2.03
N ARG A 229 -6.11 24.34 -2.62
CA ARG A 229 -5.85 25.27 -3.75
C ARG A 229 -4.90 26.41 -3.35
N SER A 230 -5.17 27.03 -2.20
CA SER A 230 -4.31 28.08 -1.65
C SER A 230 -2.89 27.56 -1.36
N PHE A 231 -2.78 26.41 -0.72
CA PHE A 231 -1.50 25.78 -0.41
C PHE A 231 -0.71 25.39 -1.67
N ALA A 232 -1.39 24.89 -2.71
CA ALA A 232 -0.74 24.60 -3.98
C ALA A 232 -0.13 25.86 -4.62
N ALA A 233 -0.81 27.02 -4.52
CA ALA A 233 -0.29 28.28 -5.02
C ALA A 233 0.98 28.71 -4.26
N VAL A 234 0.98 28.62 -2.92
CA VAL A 234 2.16 28.91 -2.09
C VAL A 234 3.30 27.95 -2.40
N THR A 235 2.99 26.64 -2.53
CA THR A 235 3.97 25.61 -2.88
C THR A 235 4.60 25.88 -4.25
N ARG A 236 3.80 26.27 -5.25
CA ARG A 236 4.31 26.65 -6.57
C ARG A 236 5.29 27.83 -6.51
N GLN A 237 5.02 28.83 -5.67
CA GLN A 237 5.94 29.95 -5.47
C GLN A 237 7.28 29.50 -4.85
N TYR A 238 7.21 28.54 -3.91
CA TYR A 238 8.39 28.00 -3.23
C TYR A 238 9.21 27.06 -4.12
N THR A 239 8.56 26.12 -4.85
CA THR A 239 9.26 25.09 -5.65
C THR A 239 9.51 25.51 -7.10
N GLY A 240 8.81 26.53 -7.62
CA GLY A 240 8.82 26.92 -9.02
C GLY A 240 7.96 26.04 -9.94
N TYR A 241 7.31 24.98 -9.42
CA TYR A 241 6.54 24.03 -10.21
C TYR A 241 5.17 23.73 -9.58
N ASP A 242 4.15 23.46 -10.43
CA ASP A 242 2.79 23.10 -10.00
C ASP A 242 2.55 21.60 -10.08
N TYR A 243 2.51 20.96 -8.93
CA TYR A 243 2.22 19.52 -8.80
C TYR A 243 0.74 19.22 -8.53
N SER A 244 -0.13 20.23 -8.45
CA SER A 244 -1.51 20.05 -7.97
C SER A 244 -2.38 19.16 -8.85
N GLN A 245 -2.10 19.14 -10.17
CA GLN A 245 -2.84 18.34 -11.15
C GLN A 245 -2.13 17.04 -11.52
N THR A 246 -0.99 16.75 -10.88
CA THR A 246 -0.29 15.48 -11.07
C THR A 246 -1.15 14.32 -10.57
N ALA A 247 -1.24 13.24 -11.34
CA ALA A 247 -1.97 12.05 -10.95
C ALA A 247 -1.47 11.52 -9.60
N GLY A 248 -2.37 11.31 -8.65
CA GLY A 248 -2.06 10.87 -7.29
C GLY A 248 -1.71 12.01 -6.31
N ALA A 249 -1.65 13.27 -6.74
CA ALA A 249 -1.41 14.40 -5.83
C ALA A 249 -2.44 14.46 -4.68
N GLY A 250 -3.69 14.06 -4.94
CA GLY A 250 -4.76 14.02 -3.96
C GLY A 250 -4.72 12.80 -3.01
N ALA A 251 -3.86 11.82 -3.25
CA ALA A 251 -3.77 10.63 -2.43
C ALA A 251 -3.54 10.98 -0.96
N ALA A 252 -4.18 10.22 -0.06
CA ALA A 252 -4.08 10.41 1.39
C ALA A 252 -4.32 11.86 1.85
N GLY A 253 -5.33 12.53 1.24
CA GLY A 253 -5.68 13.91 1.61
C GLY A 253 -4.60 14.93 1.26
N GLY A 254 -3.87 14.69 0.17
CA GLY A 254 -2.82 15.55 -0.34
C GLY A 254 -1.39 15.18 0.09
N MET A 255 -1.18 14.05 0.79
CA MET A 255 0.18 13.58 1.06
C MET A 255 0.95 13.27 -0.23
N GLY A 256 0.27 12.73 -1.27
CA GLY A 256 0.88 12.54 -2.59
C GLY A 256 1.49 13.83 -3.13
N PHE A 257 0.79 14.95 -3.00
CA PHE A 257 1.29 16.28 -3.37
C PHE A 257 2.53 16.66 -2.54
N ALA A 258 2.51 16.44 -1.21
CA ALA A 258 3.65 16.74 -0.34
C ALA A 258 4.90 15.94 -0.74
N PHE A 259 4.75 14.65 -1.03
CA PHE A 259 5.87 13.83 -1.51
C PHE A 259 6.42 14.33 -2.84
N LEU A 260 5.57 14.67 -3.80
CA LEU A 260 6.01 15.21 -5.11
C LEU A 260 6.76 16.54 -4.96
N ALA A 261 6.15 17.48 -4.22
CA ALA A 261 6.60 18.88 -4.22
C ALA A 261 7.78 19.15 -3.28
N TYR A 262 7.87 18.45 -2.14
CA TYR A 262 8.85 18.74 -1.09
C TYR A 262 9.92 17.66 -0.92
N LEU A 263 9.58 16.41 -1.27
CA LEU A 263 10.44 15.26 -1.01
C LEU A 263 10.92 14.57 -2.29
N HIS A 264 10.57 15.10 -3.46
CA HIS A 264 10.90 14.54 -4.78
C HIS A 264 10.53 13.05 -4.89
N GLY A 265 9.44 12.66 -4.20
CA GLY A 265 8.95 11.29 -4.17
C GLY A 265 8.40 10.82 -5.51
N ARG A 266 8.54 9.54 -5.79
CA ARG A 266 8.02 8.90 -7.00
C ARG A 266 6.73 8.19 -6.66
N LEU A 267 5.59 8.70 -7.16
CA LEU A 267 4.31 8.00 -7.04
C LEU A 267 4.28 6.84 -8.04
N ARG A 268 4.04 5.64 -7.53
CA ARG A 268 4.01 4.40 -8.32
C ARG A 268 2.87 3.51 -7.84
N SER A 269 2.40 2.61 -8.68
CA SER A 269 1.47 1.58 -8.24
C SER A 269 2.06 0.76 -7.09
N GLY A 270 1.27 0.52 -6.05
CA GLY A 270 1.69 -0.24 -4.87
C GLY A 270 2.19 -1.62 -5.24
N ILE A 271 1.44 -2.32 -6.10
CA ILE A 271 1.86 -3.64 -6.57
C ILE A 271 3.20 -3.60 -7.31
N GLN A 272 3.46 -2.57 -8.15
CA GLN A 272 4.73 -2.50 -8.87
C GLN A 272 5.92 -2.31 -7.91
N ILE A 273 5.77 -1.49 -6.87
CA ILE A 273 6.80 -1.32 -5.84
C ILE A 273 7.08 -2.65 -5.14
N VAL A 274 6.03 -3.40 -4.79
CA VAL A 274 6.17 -4.70 -4.13
C VAL A 274 6.86 -5.70 -5.04
N LEU A 275 6.44 -5.83 -6.32
CA LEU A 275 7.04 -6.76 -7.28
C LEU A 275 8.53 -6.50 -7.49
N ASP A 276 8.92 -5.21 -7.58
CA ASP A 276 10.32 -4.80 -7.70
C ASP A 276 11.10 -5.14 -6.42
N SER A 277 10.52 -4.84 -5.24
CA SER A 277 11.16 -5.07 -3.94
C SER A 277 11.43 -6.54 -3.65
N ILE A 278 10.52 -7.44 -4.05
CA ILE A 278 10.69 -8.88 -3.88
C ILE A 278 11.48 -9.53 -5.04
N HIS A 279 11.96 -8.73 -6.00
CA HIS A 279 12.66 -9.23 -7.20
C HIS A 279 11.87 -10.33 -7.91
N LEU A 280 10.56 -10.10 -8.13
CA LEU A 280 9.70 -11.12 -8.73
C LEU A 280 10.09 -11.40 -10.18
N ALA A 281 10.53 -10.41 -10.93
CA ALA A 281 10.99 -10.58 -12.32
C ALA A 281 12.08 -11.65 -12.45
N ASP A 282 13.07 -11.65 -11.54
CA ASP A 282 14.14 -12.65 -11.52
C ASP A 282 13.61 -14.04 -11.14
N ALA A 283 12.62 -14.10 -10.26
CA ALA A 283 12.03 -15.37 -9.85
C ALA A 283 11.21 -16.02 -10.97
N VAL A 284 10.41 -15.23 -11.73
CA VAL A 284 9.54 -15.75 -12.79
C VAL A 284 10.26 -16.04 -14.09
N LYS A 285 11.49 -15.57 -14.26
CA LYS A 285 12.33 -15.94 -15.38
C LYS A 285 12.49 -17.47 -15.42
N ASP A 286 12.19 -18.07 -16.56
CA ASP A 286 12.21 -19.52 -16.78
C ASP A 286 11.21 -20.31 -15.88
N ALA A 287 10.19 -19.66 -15.32
CA ALA A 287 9.13 -20.35 -14.61
C ALA A 287 8.12 -20.98 -15.56
N ASP A 288 7.78 -22.25 -15.33
CA ASP A 288 6.72 -22.95 -16.09
C ASP A 288 5.34 -22.43 -15.66
N TYR A 289 5.17 -22.21 -14.33
CA TYR A 289 3.92 -21.77 -13.73
C TYR A 289 4.17 -20.68 -12.70
N VAL A 290 3.23 -19.73 -12.65
CA VAL A 290 3.12 -18.73 -11.58
C VAL A 290 1.77 -18.87 -10.93
N ILE A 291 1.77 -19.05 -9.60
CA ILE A 291 0.55 -19.12 -8.81
C ILE A 291 0.38 -17.80 -8.08
N THR A 292 -0.76 -17.18 -8.25
CA THR A 292 -1.15 -15.93 -7.59
C THR A 292 -2.53 -16.05 -6.95
N GLY A 293 -3.07 -14.98 -6.40
CA GLY A 293 -4.42 -14.97 -5.82
C GLY A 293 -4.57 -13.93 -4.72
N GLU A 294 -5.76 -13.91 -4.16
CA GLU A 294 -6.17 -13.04 -3.05
C GLU A 294 -7.43 -13.60 -2.36
N GLY A 295 -7.98 -12.89 -1.36
CA GLY A 295 -9.18 -13.33 -0.63
C GLY A 295 -10.42 -13.48 -1.52
N ARG A 296 -10.61 -12.58 -2.51
CA ARG A 296 -11.75 -12.64 -3.45
C ARG A 296 -11.35 -12.10 -4.82
N LEU A 297 -11.49 -12.94 -5.84
CA LEU A 297 -11.37 -12.54 -7.23
C LEU A 297 -12.70 -12.01 -7.76
N ASP A 298 -12.67 -10.78 -8.28
CA ASP A 298 -13.83 -10.08 -8.86
C ASP A 298 -13.38 -9.10 -9.96
N ALA A 299 -14.31 -8.31 -10.51
CA ALA A 299 -14.00 -7.29 -11.50
C ALA A 299 -13.00 -6.23 -11.00
N GLN A 300 -12.97 -5.93 -9.70
CA GLN A 300 -12.01 -5.00 -9.15
C GLN A 300 -10.58 -5.56 -9.20
N THR A 301 -10.42 -6.87 -9.04
CA THR A 301 -9.14 -7.54 -9.24
C THR A 301 -8.60 -7.26 -10.64
N ALA A 302 -9.47 -7.38 -11.67
CA ALA A 302 -9.11 -7.14 -13.07
C ALA A 302 -8.68 -5.69 -13.36
N MET A 303 -9.02 -4.73 -12.49
CA MET A 303 -8.61 -3.33 -12.60
C MET A 303 -7.14 -3.06 -12.20
N GLY A 304 -6.38 -4.09 -11.84
CA GLY A 304 -4.93 -3.94 -11.61
C GLY A 304 -4.46 -4.23 -10.19
N LYS A 305 -5.25 -4.95 -9.38
CA LYS A 305 -4.80 -5.43 -8.07
C LYS A 305 -3.65 -6.42 -8.18
N ALA A 306 -3.13 -6.84 -7.04
CA ALA A 306 -1.95 -7.68 -6.92
C ALA A 306 -1.92 -8.91 -7.85
N PRO A 307 -2.98 -9.73 -7.98
CA PRO A 307 -2.94 -10.87 -8.88
C PRO A 307 -2.73 -10.52 -10.35
N ILE A 308 -3.28 -9.38 -10.80
CA ILE A 308 -3.10 -8.90 -12.18
C ILE A 308 -1.70 -8.34 -12.41
N GLY A 309 -1.13 -7.65 -11.40
CA GLY A 309 0.27 -7.20 -11.48
C GLY A 309 1.24 -8.36 -11.68
N VAL A 310 1.06 -9.43 -10.89
CA VAL A 310 1.82 -10.69 -11.03
C VAL A 310 1.60 -11.33 -12.40
N ALA A 311 0.34 -11.43 -12.85
CA ALA A 311 0.00 -12.05 -14.14
C ALA A 311 0.66 -11.31 -15.30
N LYS A 312 0.55 -9.98 -15.35
CA LYS A 312 1.18 -9.16 -16.39
C LYS A 312 2.70 -9.33 -16.44
N LEU A 313 3.35 -9.38 -15.28
CA LEU A 313 4.79 -9.62 -15.21
C LEU A 313 5.13 -11.04 -15.68
N ALA A 314 4.43 -12.06 -15.20
CA ALA A 314 4.66 -13.46 -15.58
C ALA A 314 4.50 -13.71 -17.09
N LYS A 315 3.51 -13.05 -17.72
CA LYS A 315 3.27 -13.14 -19.17
C LYS A 315 4.40 -12.57 -20.02
N GLN A 316 5.17 -11.62 -19.52
CA GLN A 316 6.36 -11.12 -20.23
C GLN A 316 7.43 -12.18 -20.38
N TYR A 317 7.44 -13.18 -19.49
CA TYR A 317 8.38 -14.32 -19.51
C TYR A 317 7.75 -15.62 -20.03
N GLY A 318 6.51 -15.58 -20.53
CA GLY A 318 5.82 -16.74 -21.12
C GLY A 318 5.26 -17.76 -20.13
N ALA A 319 5.31 -17.48 -18.81
CA ALA A 319 4.79 -18.38 -17.78
C ALA A 319 3.27 -18.53 -17.84
N LYS A 320 2.77 -19.72 -17.46
CA LYS A 320 1.34 -19.96 -17.26
C LYS A 320 0.94 -19.48 -15.87
N VAL A 321 -0.17 -18.73 -15.79
CA VAL A 321 -0.61 -18.09 -14.53
C VAL A 321 -1.91 -18.69 -14.03
N ILE A 322 -1.90 -19.19 -12.80
CA ILE A 322 -3.07 -19.76 -12.14
C ILE A 322 -3.34 -18.93 -10.87
N ALA A 323 -4.60 -18.56 -10.65
CA ALA A 323 -4.99 -17.88 -9.43
C ALA A 323 -5.78 -18.80 -8.50
N LEU A 324 -5.44 -18.77 -7.20
CA LEU A 324 -6.19 -19.41 -6.13
C LEU A 324 -6.77 -18.33 -5.23
N ALA A 325 -8.08 -18.39 -4.95
CA ALA A 325 -8.75 -17.36 -4.19
C ALA A 325 -9.65 -17.95 -3.09
N GLY A 326 -9.86 -17.18 -2.02
CA GLY A 326 -10.84 -17.55 -0.99
C GLY A 326 -12.23 -17.75 -1.57
N CYS A 327 -12.66 -16.85 -2.46
CA CYS A 327 -13.86 -17.00 -3.26
C CYS A 327 -13.73 -16.30 -4.61
N THR A 328 -14.65 -16.60 -5.54
CA THR A 328 -14.70 -15.98 -6.86
C THR A 328 -16.11 -15.51 -7.16
N THR A 329 -16.27 -14.40 -7.86
CA THR A 329 -17.56 -13.90 -8.35
C THR A 329 -17.73 -14.23 -9.84
N ALA A 330 -18.93 -14.09 -10.38
CA ALA A 330 -19.19 -14.38 -11.79
C ALA A 330 -18.38 -13.50 -12.75
N ASP A 331 -18.05 -12.28 -12.35
CA ASP A 331 -17.27 -11.32 -13.10
C ASP A 331 -15.74 -11.50 -12.97
N ALA A 332 -15.28 -12.45 -12.14
CA ALA A 332 -13.88 -12.85 -12.05
C ALA A 332 -13.28 -13.31 -13.41
N VAL A 333 -14.14 -13.70 -14.36
CA VAL A 333 -13.73 -14.06 -15.74
C VAL A 333 -12.98 -12.91 -16.45
N GLU A 334 -13.18 -11.67 -16.03
CA GLU A 334 -12.42 -10.55 -16.57
C GLU A 334 -10.91 -10.66 -16.26
N CYS A 335 -10.54 -11.37 -15.19
CA CYS A 335 -9.12 -11.61 -14.86
C CYS A 335 -8.43 -12.46 -15.91
N ASN A 336 -9.16 -13.35 -16.64
CA ASN A 336 -8.57 -14.13 -17.73
C ASN A 336 -8.10 -13.23 -18.88
N ARG A 337 -8.83 -12.15 -19.17
CA ARG A 337 -8.42 -11.16 -20.20
C ARG A 337 -7.19 -10.35 -19.79
N GLN A 338 -6.86 -10.34 -18.51
CA GLN A 338 -5.72 -9.61 -17.96
C GLN A 338 -4.48 -10.50 -17.73
N GLY A 339 -4.50 -11.76 -18.18
CA GLY A 339 -3.34 -12.65 -18.17
C GLY A 339 -3.36 -13.80 -17.17
N ILE A 340 -4.45 -13.98 -16.40
CA ILE A 340 -4.66 -15.19 -15.58
C ILE A 340 -5.23 -16.27 -16.49
N ASP A 341 -4.52 -17.39 -16.67
CA ASP A 341 -4.96 -18.49 -17.55
C ASP A 341 -6.12 -19.29 -16.95
N ALA A 342 -6.10 -19.51 -15.64
CA ALA A 342 -7.16 -20.19 -14.89
C ALA A 342 -7.24 -19.69 -13.46
N PHE A 343 -8.41 -19.74 -12.87
CA PHE A 343 -8.58 -19.43 -11.46
C PHE A 343 -9.53 -20.44 -10.76
N PHE A 344 -9.29 -20.64 -9.45
CA PHE A 344 -10.04 -21.59 -8.64
C PHE A 344 -10.35 -20.99 -7.28
N SER A 345 -11.58 -21.24 -6.77
CA SER A 345 -11.90 -21.04 -5.36
C SER A 345 -11.31 -22.17 -4.52
N ILE A 346 -10.79 -21.83 -3.34
CA ILE A 346 -10.29 -22.83 -2.38
C ILE A 346 -11.40 -23.43 -1.51
N VAL A 347 -12.61 -22.85 -1.55
CA VAL A 347 -13.75 -23.39 -0.78
C VAL A 347 -14.20 -24.68 -1.41
N ASP A 348 -14.07 -25.80 -0.66
CA ASP A 348 -14.28 -27.18 -1.15
C ASP A 348 -15.71 -27.68 -0.96
N LYS A 349 -16.54 -27.01 -0.16
CA LYS A 349 -17.95 -27.34 0.11
C LYS A 349 -18.73 -26.07 0.45
N ALA A 350 -20.04 -26.13 0.40
CA ALA A 350 -20.89 -25.09 0.96
C ALA A 350 -20.67 -24.99 2.48
N MET A 351 -20.23 -23.80 2.95
CA MET A 351 -19.94 -23.51 4.36
C MET A 351 -20.21 -22.05 4.70
N PRO A 352 -20.49 -21.72 5.97
CA PRO A 352 -20.58 -20.33 6.42
C PRO A 352 -19.26 -19.59 6.20
N LEU A 353 -19.33 -18.25 6.00
CA LEU A 353 -18.16 -17.41 5.78
C LEU A 353 -17.14 -17.51 6.93
N GLU A 354 -17.61 -17.56 8.17
CA GLU A 354 -16.78 -17.71 9.36
C GLU A 354 -15.95 -19.00 9.32
N GLU A 355 -16.56 -20.15 8.91
CA GLU A 355 -15.85 -21.42 8.74
C GLU A 355 -14.84 -21.34 7.60
N ALA A 356 -15.21 -20.71 6.47
CA ALA A 356 -14.33 -20.56 5.32
C ALA A 356 -13.11 -19.68 5.64
N MET A 357 -13.29 -18.66 6.48
CA MET A 357 -12.22 -17.74 6.91
C MET A 357 -11.39 -18.28 8.09
N ASN A 358 -11.85 -19.36 8.74
CA ASN A 358 -11.05 -19.99 9.80
C ASN A 358 -9.69 -20.43 9.25
N LYS A 359 -8.63 -20.08 9.95
CA LYS A 359 -7.24 -20.25 9.50
C LYS A 359 -6.90 -21.70 9.13
N GLU A 360 -7.27 -22.66 9.98
CA GLU A 360 -6.97 -24.08 9.74
C GLU A 360 -7.75 -24.62 8.53
N THR A 361 -9.01 -24.23 8.40
CA THR A 361 -9.85 -24.57 7.23
C THR A 361 -9.27 -23.98 5.95
N ALA A 362 -8.91 -22.73 5.95
CA ALA A 362 -8.34 -22.05 4.80
C ALA A 362 -6.98 -22.65 4.38
N LEU A 363 -6.08 -22.96 5.33
CA LEU A 363 -4.80 -23.63 5.07
C LEU A 363 -4.99 -25.01 4.43
N ARG A 364 -5.89 -25.81 4.99
CA ARG A 364 -6.22 -27.14 4.45
C ARG A 364 -6.79 -27.04 3.04
N ASN A 365 -7.75 -26.17 2.81
CA ASN A 365 -8.40 -25.98 1.53
C ASN A 365 -7.41 -25.45 0.47
N MET A 366 -6.57 -24.48 0.80
CA MET A 366 -5.54 -23.96 -0.08
C MET A 366 -4.55 -25.08 -0.49
N THR A 367 -4.09 -25.88 0.47
CA THR A 367 -3.18 -27.01 0.21
C THR A 367 -3.84 -28.04 -0.71
N ASN A 368 -5.11 -28.42 -0.44
CA ASN A 368 -5.82 -29.42 -1.22
C ASN A 368 -6.09 -28.92 -2.65
N THR A 369 -6.55 -27.69 -2.80
CA THR A 369 -6.81 -27.09 -4.14
C THR A 369 -5.51 -27.04 -4.95
N ALA A 370 -4.41 -26.54 -4.36
CA ALA A 370 -3.11 -26.54 -5.02
C ALA A 370 -2.67 -27.96 -5.43
N GLN A 371 -2.84 -28.95 -4.55
CA GLN A 371 -2.51 -30.34 -4.87
C GLN A 371 -3.34 -30.86 -6.07
N GLN A 372 -4.65 -30.62 -6.12
CA GLN A 372 -5.49 -31.11 -7.21
C GLN A 372 -5.19 -30.40 -8.54
N VAL A 373 -4.92 -29.11 -8.52
CA VAL A 373 -4.49 -28.37 -9.71
C VAL A 373 -3.20 -28.96 -10.27
N PHE A 374 -2.21 -29.26 -9.43
CA PHE A 374 -0.94 -29.82 -9.88
C PHE A 374 -1.01 -31.32 -10.21
N ASN A 375 -1.93 -32.07 -9.61
CA ASN A 375 -2.24 -33.43 -10.07
C ASN A 375 -2.79 -33.41 -11.50
N LEU A 376 -3.71 -32.47 -11.82
CA LEU A 376 -4.21 -32.29 -13.19
C LEU A 376 -3.08 -31.93 -14.16
N ILE A 377 -2.24 -30.95 -13.82
CA ILE A 377 -1.10 -30.55 -14.64
C ILE A 377 -0.20 -31.74 -14.95
N ARG A 378 0.08 -32.59 -13.97
CA ARG A 378 0.89 -33.81 -14.17
C ARG A 378 0.21 -34.89 -15.01
N ALA A 379 -1.11 -34.96 -14.99
CA ALA A 379 -1.85 -35.97 -15.73
C ALA A 379 -1.96 -35.63 -17.22
N VAL A 380 -1.85 -34.34 -17.60
CA VAL A 380 -2.04 -33.87 -18.98
C VAL A 380 -0.75 -33.38 -19.65
N GLY A 381 0.33 -33.22 -18.91
CA GLY A 381 1.66 -32.82 -19.38
C GLY A 381 2.66 -33.92 -19.27
#